data_6e823e941854257287a66e786be66bf1
#
_entry.id   6e823e941854257287a66e786be66bf1
#
_cell.length_a   1.000
_cell.length_b   1.000
_cell.length_c   1.000
_cell.angle_alpha   90.00
_cell.angle_beta   90.00
_cell.angle_gamma   90.00
#
_symmetry.space_group_name_H-M   'P 1'
#
loop_
_entity.id
_entity.type
_entity.pdbx_description
1 polymer ?
#
loop_
_entity_poly.entity_id
_entity_poly.type
_entity_poly.pdbx_seq_one_letter_code
_entity_poly.pdbx_strand_id
1 'polypeptide(L)'
;MTTEEILQIGKVERNDENIAIIERFKEQISSWLKSDKFQQIAEGGGSSTYAALPYPPLLDPASINYETSDIKLCWCLNLPLPPFYDFMIFGSHAVSLHSGVPAFLRLCNCGAVGRQGEKESFRIYEQFFTQLKAQKAAKDKGKIKKIALIVSDLALDSQNDKLYSLMPAKHAINIVRDPISNIKGLCNLALQRCTNDEDDFSELDSSDESIARTKRRAIKQLCFSLNDEPSKTLSELVWYISGHDGEQVTHELAPTPAAVEFWMREIYQAFHDGVLTRMLVRLDEIHTLQTKDFLGQNALNTMRALAAKFGFDEPKSEQEWLFKERVSDYKYFLPAPIMLNPSALNAKNGKAVMADEKDIMVLWLTSVFKSDEARKDITKHFDLPEFFRVETDPATAYKLLTSHMASKVKLYIKDLAAAIIEQSKKERTKHISETDILEYFRGHEDSAEMFDGLLFQHLRRLRESEPKVLESFGFYKEFCQILGTQRQKRGDDGSRYRLVRKGDDKSYAFAKFSKEQLGMF
;
A
#
# COMPACT_ATOMS: atom_id res chain seq x y z
N MET A 1 22.15 34.98 -5.95
CA MET A 1 22.55 33.59 -6.27
C MET A 1 22.33 33.34 -7.75
N THR A 2 23.19 32.57 -8.37
CA THR A 2 23.01 32.11 -9.76
C THR A 2 22.02 30.93 -9.80
N THR A 3 21.46 30.67 -10.97
CA THR A 3 20.56 29.51 -11.19
C THR A 3 21.27 28.20 -10.89
N GLU A 4 22.55 28.08 -11.30
CA GLU A 4 23.35 26.89 -11.02
C GLU A 4 23.55 26.64 -9.52
N GLU A 5 23.84 27.70 -8.74
CA GLU A 5 23.94 27.58 -7.29
C GLU A 5 22.63 27.09 -6.66
N ILE A 6 21.48 27.57 -7.14
CA ILE A 6 20.17 27.16 -6.65
C ILE A 6 19.88 25.69 -7.00
N LEU A 7 20.15 25.29 -8.26
CA LEU A 7 19.99 23.90 -8.69
C LEU A 7 20.84 22.95 -7.84
N GLN A 8 22.08 23.32 -7.56
CA GLN A 8 22.98 22.53 -6.73
C GLN A 8 22.50 22.42 -5.27
N ILE A 9 22.11 23.54 -4.65
CA ILE A 9 21.59 23.55 -3.27
C ILE A 9 20.34 22.69 -3.15
N GLY A 10 19.39 22.86 -4.07
CA GLY A 10 18.14 22.13 -4.08
C GLY A 10 18.26 20.68 -4.61
N LYS A 11 19.42 20.30 -5.14
CA LYS A 11 19.58 19.04 -5.93
C LYS A 11 18.46 18.87 -6.95
N VAL A 12 18.09 19.94 -7.61
CA VAL A 12 17.08 19.95 -8.66
C VAL A 12 17.70 19.47 -9.96
N GLU A 13 17.04 18.54 -10.64
CA GLU A 13 17.48 18.05 -11.93
C GLU A 13 17.57 19.19 -12.96
N ARG A 14 18.67 19.24 -13.70
CA ARG A 14 18.88 20.26 -14.72
C ARG A 14 18.14 19.88 -16.01
N ASN A 15 17.03 20.55 -16.26
CA ASN A 15 16.30 20.52 -17.53
C ASN A 15 15.68 21.90 -17.78
N ASP A 16 15.25 22.18 -19.01
CA ASP A 16 14.75 23.50 -19.41
C ASP A 16 13.56 23.97 -18.56
N GLU A 17 12.69 23.05 -18.19
CA GLU A 17 11.51 23.35 -17.37
C GLU A 17 11.89 23.75 -15.93
N ASN A 18 12.75 22.99 -15.28
CA ASN A 18 13.22 23.30 -13.93
C ASN A 18 14.02 24.60 -13.92
N ILE A 19 14.85 24.85 -14.96
CA ILE A 19 15.56 26.11 -15.13
C ILE A 19 14.57 27.28 -15.23
N ALA A 20 13.52 27.16 -16.05
CA ALA A 20 12.51 28.21 -16.21
C ALA A 20 11.77 28.48 -14.89
N ILE A 21 11.44 27.45 -14.11
CA ILE A 21 10.84 27.60 -12.79
C ILE A 21 11.81 28.34 -11.84
N ILE A 22 13.06 27.90 -11.76
CA ILE A 22 14.06 28.54 -10.88
C ILE A 22 14.27 30.00 -11.26
N GLU A 23 14.43 30.32 -12.55
CA GLU A 23 14.59 31.71 -13.01
C GLU A 23 13.36 32.56 -12.65
N ARG A 24 12.16 32.04 -12.82
CA ARG A 24 10.92 32.74 -12.45
C ARG A 24 10.84 33.12 -10.97
N PHE A 25 11.35 32.29 -10.06
CA PHE A 25 11.31 32.48 -8.63
C PHE A 25 12.66 32.86 -8.01
N LYS A 26 13.67 33.17 -8.81
CA LYS A 26 15.07 33.35 -8.40
C LYS A 26 15.26 34.34 -7.25
N GLU A 27 14.58 35.47 -7.29
CA GLU A 27 14.68 36.50 -6.26
C GLU A 27 14.11 36.02 -4.92
N GLN A 28 12.92 35.41 -4.96
CA GLN A 28 12.27 34.86 -3.76
C GLN A 28 13.10 33.70 -3.17
N ILE A 29 13.63 32.80 -4.03
CA ILE A 29 14.50 31.71 -3.60
C ILE A 29 15.77 32.26 -2.97
N SER A 30 16.43 33.23 -3.61
CA SER A 30 17.66 33.84 -3.09
C SER A 30 17.43 34.57 -1.76
N SER A 31 16.28 35.23 -1.62
CA SER A 31 15.87 35.88 -0.35
C SER A 31 15.63 34.86 0.75
N TRP A 32 14.89 33.78 0.44
CA TRP A 32 14.58 32.70 1.38
C TRP A 32 15.86 31.99 1.87
N LEU A 33 16.72 31.55 0.94
CA LEU A 33 17.96 30.84 1.30
C LEU A 33 18.95 31.68 2.09
N LYS A 34 18.87 33.02 2.04
CA LYS A 34 19.66 33.95 2.82
C LYS A 34 18.99 34.41 4.12
N SER A 35 17.72 34.03 4.33
CA SER A 35 16.98 34.46 5.51
C SER A 35 17.50 33.84 6.80
N ASP A 36 17.43 34.56 7.90
CA ASP A 36 17.79 34.05 9.24
C ASP A 36 16.94 32.80 9.57
N LYS A 37 15.69 32.77 9.12
CA LYS A 37 14.79 31.63 9.29
C LYS A 37 15.31 30.37 8.60
N PHE A 38 15.78 30.48 7.35
CA PHE A 38 16.40 29.36 6.65
C PHE A 38 17.73 28.96 7.30
N GLN A 39 18.58 29.93 7.67
CA GLN A 39 19.88 29.67 8.28
C GLN A 39 19.74 29.00 9.66
N GLN A 40 18.81 29.46 10.50
CA GLN A 40 18.51 28.83 11.80
C GLN A 40 18.06 27.38 11.62
N ILE A 41 17.34 27.10 10.53
CA ILE A 41 16.96 25.77 10.11
C ILE A 41 18.18 24.98 9.64
N ALA A 42 19.12 25.64 8.91
CA ALA A 42 20.36 25.07 8.37
C ALA A 42 21.37 24.67 9.43
N GLU A 43 21.52 25.48 10.44
CA GLU A 43 22.54 25.32 11.49
C GLU A 43 22.12 24.36 12.62
N GLY A 44 20.92 23.75 12.55
CA GLY A 44 20.46 22.79 13.55
C GLY A 44 20.08 23.37 14.91
N GLY A 45 19.93 24.70 15.00
CA GLY A 45 19.67 25.47 16.23
C GLY A 45 18.20 25.55 16.68
N GLY A 46 17.34 24.63 16.28
CA GLY A 46 15.95 24.55 16.73
C GLY A 46 15.32 23.24 16.31
N SER A 47 14.16 22.89 16.83
CA SER A 47 13.40 21.68 16.50
C SER A 47 12.99 21.55 15.02
N SER A 48 13.58 22.32 14.13
CA SER A 48 13.25 22.40 12.71
C SER A 48 14.40 21.87 11.86
N THR A 49 14.20 20.76 11.26
CA THR A 49 15.15 19.89 10.54
C THR A 49 15.26 20.12 9.04
N TYR A 50 14.75 21.22 8.47
CA TYR A 50 14.72 21.39 7.00
C TYR A 50 16.08 21.48 6.33
N ALA A 51 17.09 21.95 6.99
CA ALA A 51 18.39 22.18 6.38
C ALA A 51 19.34 20.99 6.45
N ALA A 52 19.10 20.09 7.41
CA ALA A 52 19.71 18.77 7.41
C ALA A 52 19.08 17.86 6.33
N LEU A 53 18.04 18.36 5.60
CA LEU A 53 17.38 17.61 4.55
C LEU A 53 18.26 17.47 3.33
N PRO A 54 18.30 16.27 2.72
CA PRO A 54 18.95 16.07 1.43
C PRO A 54 18.40 16.97 0.32
N TYR A 55 17.15 17.44 0.46
CA TYR A 55 16.41 18.28 -0.48
C TYR A 55 15.73 19.45 0.26
N PRO A 56 16.48 20.53 0.56
CA PRO A 56 15.93 21.68 1.30
C PRO A 56 14.87 22.39 0.45
N PRO A 57 13.80 22.90 1.08
CA PRO A 57 12.79 23.69 0.37
C PRO A 57 13.40 24.99 -0.15
N LEU A 58 13.14 25.29 -1.42
CA LEU A 58 13.66 26.47 -2.10
C LEU A 58 12.81 27.74 -1.90
N LEU A 59 11.64 27.61 -1.26
CA LEU A 59 10.80 28.71 -0.78
C LEU A 59 10.35 28.40 0.66
N ASP A 60 9.92 29.43 1.40
CA ASP A 60 9.32 29.22 2.72
C ASP A 60 8.02 28.41 2.63
N PRO A 61 7.97 27.16 3.09
CA PRO A 61 6.77 26.33 3.01
C PRO A 61 5.55 26.94 3.72
N ALA A 62 5.79 27.79 4.75
CA ALA A 62 4.72 28.45 5.49
C ALA A 62 4.03 29.56 4.68
N SER A 63 4.68 30.07 3.63
CA SER A 63 4.11 31.10 2.74
C SER A 63 3.32 30.54 1.57
N ILE A 64 3.30 29.20 1.39
CA ILE A 64 2.70 28.55 0.24
C ILE A 64 1.21 28.31 0.45
N ASN A 65 0.39 28.76 -0.49
CA ASN A 65 -1.01 28.37 -0.56
C ASN A 65 -1.16 27.05 -1.33
N TYR A 66 -1.07 25.92 -0.61
CA TYR A 66 -1.17 24.59 -1.20
C TYR A 66 -2.52 24.27 -1.89
N GLU A 67 -3.58 25.00 -1.60
CA GLU A 67 -4.89 24.78 -2.25
C GLU A 67 -4.88 25.22 -3.70
N THR A 68 -4.10 26.25 -4.03
CA THR A 68 -4.02 26.84 -5.38
C THR A 68 -2.70 26.58 -6.09
N SER A 69 -1.70 26.06 -5.38
CA SER A 69 -0.37 25.83 -5.95
C SER A 69 -0.36 24.71 -6.99
N ASP A 70 0.46 24.91 -8.02
CA ASP A 70 0.78 23.90 -9.01
C ASP A 70 1.67 22.81 -8.39
N ILE A 71 1.32 21.55 -8.61
CA ILE A 71 1.99 20.40 -7.97
C ILE A 71 3.41 20.23 -8.50
N LYS A 72 3.63 20.44 -9.80
CA LYS A 72 4.92 20.30 -10.44
C LYS A 72 5.89 21.37 -9.97
N LEU A 73 5.38 22.60 -9.80
CA LEU A 73 6.11 23.68 -9.17
C LEU A 73 6.53 23.31 -7.73
N CYS A 74 5.62 22.78 -6.92
CA CYS A 74 5.92 22.36 -5.55
C CYS A 74 7.00 21.29 -5.53
N TRP A 75 6.93 20.29 -6.41
CA TRP A 75 7.95 19.26 -6.53
C TRP A 75 9.32 19.83 -6.95
N CYS A 76 9.36 20.68 -7.99
CA CYS A 76 10.60 21.31 -8.44
C CYS A 76 11.28 22.11 -7.33
N LEU A 77 10.53 22.89 -6.56
CA LEU A 77 11.04 23.73 -5.47
C LEU A 77 11.21 22.98 -4.14
N ASN A 78 11.19 21.65 -4.13
CA ASN A 78 11.33 20.83 -2.93
C ASN A 78 10.35 21.21 -1.81
N LEU A 79 9.16 21.64 -2.15
CA LEU A 79 8.15 21.96 -1.16
C LEU A 79 7.57 20.67 -0.56
N PRO A 80 7.40 20.59 0.76
CA PRO A 80 6.81 19.43 1.38
C PRO A 80 5.38 19.21 0.90
N LEU A 81 4.86 17.99 1.07
CA LEU A 81 3.44 17.72 0.89
C LEU A 81 2.58 18.70 1.70
N PRO A 82 1.37 19.04 1.21
CA PRO A 82 0.46 19.90 1.96
C PRO A 82 0.29 19.41 3.40
N PRO A 83 0.40 20.28 4.41
CA PRO A 83 0.32 19.89 5.82
C PRO A 83 -1.14 19.64 6.24
N PHE A 84 -1.89 18.90 5.42
CA PHE A 84 -3.30 18.63 5.63
C PHE A 84 -3.55 17.32 6.39
N TYR A 85 -2.53 16.47 6.55
CA TYR A 85 -2.61 15.26 7.36
C TYR A 85 -2.20 15.53 8.82
N ASP A 86 -2.84 14.80 9.72
CA ASP A 86 -2.66 14.97 11.17
C ASP A 86 -1.57 14.04 11.72
N PHE A 87 -1.39 12.87 11.09
CA PHE A 87 -0.36 11.88 11.46
C PHE A 87 -0.02 10.97 10.28
N MET A 88 1.11 10.27 10.41
CA MET A 88 1.57 9.30 9.41
C MET A 88 1.42 7.87 9.95
N ILE A 89 1.16 6.92 9.06
CA ILE A 89 1.24 5.49 9.35
C ILE A 89 2.18 4.85 8.35
N PHE A 90 3.14 4.08 8.83
CA PHE A 90 4.06 3.36 7.96
C PHE A 90 4.37 1.97 8.52
N GLY A 91 4.98 1.13 7.70
CA GLY A 91 5.40 -0.22 8.03
C GLY A 91 5.77 -1.00 6.80
N SER A 92 6.33 -2.18 7.00
CA SER A 92 6.68 -3.09 5.92
C SER A 92 5.43 -3.63 5.21
N HIS A 93 5.63 -4.29 4.08
CA HIS A 93 4.53 -5.00 3.40
C HIS A 93 3.91 -6.07 4.32
N ALA A 94 2.69 -6.49 4.03
CA ALA A 94 1.95 -7.52 4.78
C ALA A 94 1.66 -7.21 6.28
N VAL A 95 1.73 -5.93 6.70
CA VAL A 95 1.32 -5.47 8.05
C VAL A 95 -0.07 -4.80 8.07
N SER A 96 -0.93 -5.10 7.09
CA SER A 96 -2.32 -4.60 6.95
C SER A 96 -2.47 -3.13 6.52
N LEU A 97 -1.42 -2.48 6.02
CA LEU A 97 -1.46 -1.06 5.58
C LEU A 97 -2.31 -0.82 4.34
N HIS A 98 -2.50 -1.82 3.47
CA HIS A 98 -3.28 -1.67 2.24
C HIS A 98 -4.77 -2.01 2.39
N SER A 99 -5.16 -2.69 3.45
CA SER A 99 -6.54 -3.19 3.59
C SER A 99 -7.17 -2.90 4.94
N GLY A 100 -6.64 -3.48 6.01
CA GLY A 100 -7.26 -3.43 7.34
C GLY A 100 -7.23 -2.03 7.94
N VAL A 101 -6.05 -1.44 8.08
CA VAL A 101 -5.89 -0.15 8.75
C VAL A 101 -6.65 0.98 8.04
N PRO A 102 -6.54 1.16 6.70
CA PRO A 102 -7.33 2.19 6.00
C PRO A 102 -8.85 1.97 6.12
N ALA A 103 -9.29 0.71 6.13
CA ALA A 103 -10.69 0.38 6.31
C ALA A 103 -11.21 0.80 7.70
N PHE A 104 -10.47 0.48 8.74
CA PHE A 104 -10.82 0.83 10.12
C PHE A 104 -10.79 2.35 10.36
N LEU A 105 -9.82 3.06 9.79
CA LEU A 105 -9.78 4.52 9.85
C LEU A 105 -11.03 5.15 9.24
N ARG A 106 -11.47 4.68 8.06
CA ARG A 106 -12.69 5.19 7.42
C ARG A 106 -13.95 4.97 8.27
N LEU A 107 -14.07 3.80 8.94
CA LEU A 107 -15.18 3.54 9.86
C LEU A 107 -15.20 4.52 11.06
N CYS A 108 -14.05 5.11 11.38
CA CYS A 108 -13.87 6.09 12.45
C CYS A 108 -13.85 7.56 11.94
N ASN A 109 -14.38 7.84 10.78
CA ASN A 109 -14.38 9.17 10.15
C ASN A 109 -12.97 9.79 10.07
N CYS A 110 -11.95 8.96 9.87
CA CYS A 110 -10.58 9.36 9.60
C CYS A 110 -10.25 9.08 8.14
N GLY A 111 -9.90 10.13 7.40
CA GLY A 111 -9.45 10.02 6.01
C GLY A 111 -8.11 9.29 5.94
N ALA A 112 -7.91 8.50 4.90
CA ALA A 112 -6.67 7.79 4.64
C ALA A 112 -6.17 8.15 3.24
N VAL A 113 -4.94 8.62 3.16
CA VAL A 113 -4.22 8.93 1.92
C VAL A 113 -3.09 7.93 1.76
N GLY A 114 -3.02 7.27 0.62
CA GLY A 114 -2.01 6.24 0.37
C GLY A 114 -1.72 6.06 -1.11
N ARG A 115 -0.58 5.41 -1.42
CA ARG A 115 -0.17 5.11 -2.78
C ARG A 115 -1.16 4.17 -3.48
N GLN A 116 -1.42 4.44 -4.75
CA GLN A 116 -2.31 3.64 -5.61
C GLN A 116 -1.57 3.21 -6.88
N GLY A 117 -0.70 2.20 -6.76
CA GLY A 117 -0.05 1.58 -7.91
C GLY A 117 1.12 2.33 -8.56
N GLU A 118 1.30 3.63 -8.28
CA GLU A 118 2.37 4.43 -8.86
C GLU A 118 3.76 4.00 -8.35
N LYS A 119 4.76 4.08 -9.22
CA LYS A 119 6.15 3.71 -8.90
C LYS A 119 7.10 4.91 -8.97
N GLU A 120 6.82 5.87 -9.84
CA GLU A 120 7.64 7.08 -10.02
C GLU A 120 7.42 8.07 -8.86
N SER A 121 8.48 8.58 -8.26
CA SER A 121 8.44 9.43 -7.07
C SER A 121 7.62 10.71 -7.25
N PHE A 122 7.74 11.36 -8.42
CA PHE A 122 6.92 12.55 -8.71
C PHE A 122 5.44 12.19 -8.80
N ARG A 123 5.09 11.08 -9.46
CA ARG A 123 3.69 10.63 -9.57
C ARG A 123 3.11 10.23 -8.21
N ILE A 124 3.92 9.64 -7.34
CA ILE A 124 3.50 9.36 -5.96
C ILE A 124 3.26 10.65 -5.19
N TYR A 125 4.15 11.65 -5.34
CA TYR A 125 3.98 12.97 -4.72
C TYR A 125 2.70 13.66 -5.23
N GLU A 126 2.46 13.67 -6.54
CA GLU A 126 1.27 14.21 -7.18
C GLU A 126 -0.01 13.53 -6.68
N GLN A 127 0.02 12.21 -6.56
CA GLN A 127 -1.09 11.40 -6.06
C GLN A 127 -1.40 11.71 -4.59
N PHE A 128 -0.38 11.78 -3.73
CA PHE A 128 -0.56 12.18 -2.33
C PHE A 128 -1.08 13.61 -2.21
N PHE A 129 -0.50 14.54 -2.97
CA PHE A 129 -0.92 15.94 -2.96
C PHE A 129 -2.39 16.09 -3.33
N THR A 130 -2.81 15.44 -4.42
CA THR A 130 -4.20 15.46 -4.91
C THR A 130 -5.17 14.83 -3.90
N GLN A 131 -4.83 13.67 -3.35
CA GLN A 131 -5.63 13.01 -2.33
C GLN A 131 -5.74 13.87 -1.06
N LEU A 132 -4.64 14.48 -0.60
CA LEU A 132 -4.64 15.37 0.56
C LEU A 132 -5.57 16.57 0.37
N LYS A 133 -5.59 17.19 -0.81
CA LYS A 133 -6.55 18.27 -1.13
C LYS A 133 -8.00 17.77 -1.06
N ALA A 134 -8.28 16.60 -1.64
CA ALA A 134 -9.62 16.00 -1.59
C ALA A 134 -10.08 15.68 -0.16
N GLN A 135 -9.18 15.09 0.65
CA GLN A 135 -9.46 14.79 2.06
C GLN A 135 -9.61 16.07 2.90
N LYS A 136 -8.81 17.12 2.62
CA LYS A 136 -8.98 18.43 3.27
C LYS A 136 -10.36 19.00 2.99
N ALA A 137 -10.82 18.97 1.74
CA ALA A 137 -12.15 19.42 1.37
C ALA A 137 -13.27 18.60 2.06
N ALA A 138 -13.07 17.29 2.26
CA ALA A 138 -13.99 16.46 3.03
C ALA A 138 -13.99 16.82 4.52
N LYS A 139 -12.83 17.11 5.09
CA LYS A 139 -12.65 17.57 6.48
C LYS A 139 -13.34 18.92 6.72
N ASP A 140 -13.18 19.86 5.80
CA ASP A 140 -13.82 21.19 5.88
C ASP A 140 -15.36 21.12 5.80
N LYS A 141 -15.90 20.10 5.10
CA LYS A 141 -17.33 19.79 5.05
C LYS A 141 -17.83 18.97 6.25
N GLY A 142 -16.97 18.67 7.22
CA GLY A 142 -17.30 17.89 8.42
C GLY A 142 -17.54 16.40 8.17
N LYS A 143 -17.20 15.87 6.99
CA LYS A 143 -17.34 14.42 6.68
C LYS A 143 -16.31 13.55 7.40
N ILE A 144 -15.10 14.07 7.61
CA ILE A 144 -14.03 13.43 8.35
C ILE A 144 -13.43 14.39 9.37
N LYS A 145 -12.84 13.85 10.44
CA LYS A 145 -12.22 14.65 11.52
C LYS A 145 -10.72 14.77 11.38
N LYS A 146 -10.07 13.72 10.94
CA LYS A 146 -8.61 13.61 10.84
C LYS A 146 -8.21 12.98 9.51
N ILE A 147 -6.95 13.17 9.12
CA ILE A 147 -6.38 12.62 7.90
C ILE A 147 -5.07 11.91 8.26
N ALA A 148 -4.97 10.64 7.91
CA ALA A 148 -3.75 9.85 8.01
C ALA A 148 -3.04 9.76 6.65
N LEU A 149 -1.72 9.99 6.62
CA LEU A 149 -0.87 9.68 5.46
C LEU A 149 -0.28 8.28 5.64
N ILE A 150 -0.60 7.36 4.74
CA ILE A 150 -0.14 5.98 4.79
C ILE A 150 1.02 5.79 3.80
N VAL A 151 2.19 5.43 4.33
CA VAL A 151 3.42 5.20 3.56
C VAL A 151 3.78 3.73 3.64
N SER A 152 3.67 3.04 2.51
CA SER A 152 4.00 1.62 2.38
C SER A 152 4.55 1.31 0.99
N ASP A 153 5.35 0.25 0.88
CA ASP A 153 5.86 -0.31 -0.39
C ASP A 153 6.60 0.68 -1.28
N LEU A 154 7.24 1.71 -0.70
CA LEU A 154 8.08 2.62 -1.45
C LEU A 154 9.50 2.07 -1.50
N ALA A 155 10.10 2.04 -2.69
CA ALA A 155 11.46 1.58 -2.87
C ALA A 155 12.49 2.47 -2.17
N LEU A 156 13.60 1.87 -1.74
CA LEU A 156 14.78 2.58 -1.24
C LEU A 156 15.68 2.92 -2.41
N ASP A 157 15.32 3.89 -3.21
CA ASP A 157 16.17 4.41 -4.29
C ASP A 157 16.38 5.91 -4.16
N SER A 158 17.32 6.46 -4.91
CA SER A 158 17.65 7.89 -4.84
C SER A 158 16.52 8.81 -5.30
N GLN A 159 15.57 8.30 -6.09
CA GLN A 159 14.41 9.09 -6.51
C GLN A 159 13.42 9.23 -5.35
N ASN A 160 13.26 8.15 -4.56
CA ASN A 160 12.40 8.18 -3.39
C ASN A 160 13.00 8.95 -2.21
N ASP A 161 14.33 9.15 -2.15
CA ASP A 161 14.97 9.99 -1.15
C ASP A 161 14.37 11.41 -1.12
N LYS A 162 14.13 11.99 -2.32
CA LYS A 162 13.45 13.27 -2.43
C LYS A 162 12.03 13.19 -1.87
N LEU A 163 11.25 12.20 -2.31
CA LEU A 163 9.86 12.01 -1.86
C LEU A 163 9.77 11.91 -0.33
N TYR A 164 10.63 11.09 0.31
CA TYR A 164 10.64 10.94 1.77
C TYR A 164 10.97 12.26 2.47
N SER A 165 11.91 13.02 1.92
CA SER A 165 12.28 14.34 2.47
C SER A 165 11.13 15.35 2.41
N LEU A 166 10.17 15.15 1.51
CA LEU A 166 9.01 16.02 1.32
C LEU A 166 7.75 15.54 2.10
N MET A 167 7.88 14.54 2.97
CA MET A 167 6.78 14.01 3.80
C MET A 167 7.04 14.25 5.30
N PRO A 168 7.02 15.49 5.80
CA PRO A 168 7.26 15.77 7.22
C PRO A 168 6.05 15.32 8.06
N ALA A 169 6.31 14.62 9.16
CA ALA A 169 5.28 14.26 10.13
C ALA A 169 5.80 14.47 11.57
N LYS A 170 4.97 15.03 12.45
CA LYS A 170 5.28 15.12 13.87
C LYS A 170 5.03 13.81 14.59
N HIS A 171 3.91 13.19 14.27
CA HIS A 171 3.45 11.95 14.90
C HIS A 171 3.35 10.86 13.86
N ALA A 172 3.89 9.71 14.18
CA ALA A 172 3.80 8.54 13.32
C ALA A 172 3.41 7.28 14.10
N ILE A 173 2.70 6.40 13.41
CA ILE A 173 2.44 5.04 13.85
C ILE A 173 3.30 4.12 12.98
N ASN A 174 4.19 3.35 13.59
CA ASN A 174 4.92 2.29 12.90
C ASN A 174 4.26 0.95 13.20
N ILE A 175 3.74 0.29 12.17
CA ILE A 175 3.14 -1.04 12.31
C ILE A 175 4.19 -2.08 11.97
N VAL A 176 4.52 -2.91 12.96
CA VAL A 176 5.53 -3.96 12.86
C VAL A 176 4.91 -5.35 12.97
N ARG A 177 5.63 -6.35 12.50
CA ARG A 177 5.23 -7.74 12.58
C ARG A 177 6.45 -8.62 12.80
N ASP A 178 6.28 -9.77 13.48
CA ASP A 178 7.31 -10.81 13.51
C ASP A 178 7.77 -11.12 12.07
N PRO A 179 9.07 -11.02 11.76
CA PRO A 179 9.57 -11.17 10.39
C PRO A 179 9.21 -12.50 9.74
N ILE A 180 9.16 -13.59 10.49
CA ILE A 180 8.74 -14.90 9.97
C ILE A 180 7.25 -14.90 9.62
N SER A 181 6.42 -14.31 10.49
CA SER A 181 5.01 -14.12 10.16
C SER A 181 4.80 -13.15 8.99
N ASN A 182 5.72 -12.19 8.80
CA ASN A 182 5.67 -11.25 7.69
C ASN A 182 5.97 -11.94 6.36
N ILE A 183 7.10 -12.63 6.24
CA ILE A 183 7.47 -13.37 5.02
C ILE A 183 6.46 -14.48 4.71
N LYS A 184 5.96 -15.20 5.73
CA LYS A 184 4.85 -16.14 5.56
C LYS A 184 3.62 -15.47 4.95
N GLY A 185 3.29 -14.26 5.42
CA GLY A 185 2.17 -13.47 4.88
C GLY A 185 2.36 -13.12 3.42
N LEU A 186 3.59 -12.87 2.97
CA LEU A 186 3.94 -12.64 1.57
C LEU A 186 3.83 -13.93 0.74
N CYS A 187 4.36 -15.05 1.22
CA CYS A 187 4.21 -16.34 0.54
C CYS A 187 2.72 -16.74 0.36
N ASN A 188 1.87 -16.41 1.34
CA ASN A 188 0.43 -16.64 1.28
C ASN A 188 -0.35 -15.54 0.53
N LEU A 189 0.35 -14.61 -0.12
CA LEU A 189 -0.32 -13.56 -0.90
C LEU A 189 -0.78 -14.12 -2.23
N ALA A 190 -2.08 -14.39 -2.34
CA ALA A 190 -2.68 -14.77 -3.58
C ALA A 190 -2.78 -13.56 -4.54
N LEU A 191 -2.57 -13.81 -5.81
CA LEU A 191 -2.72 -12.87 -6.90
C LEU A 191 -3.94 -13.24 -7.74
N GLN A 192 -4.63 -12.25 -8.30
CA GLN A 192 -5.67 -12.54 -9.28
C GLN A 192 -5.04 -12.89 -10.62
N ARG A 193 -5.53 -13.96 -11.23
CA ARG A 193 -5.17 -14.34 -12.59
C ARG A 193 -5.81 -13.33 -13.56
N CYS A 194 -4.99 -12.62 -14.30
CA CYS A 194 -5.46 -11.76 -15.38
C CYS A 194 -5.80 -12.64 -16.60
N THR A 195 -6.90 -12.33 -17.28
CA THR A 195 -7.33 -13.11 -18.47
C THR A 195 -6.44 -12.86 -19.70
N ASN A 196 -5.55 -11.88 -19.66
CA ASN A 196 -4.57 -11.58 -20.71
C ASN A 196 -3.18 -11.46 -20.10
N ASP A 197 -2.30 -12.39 -20.44
CA ASP A 197 -0.92 -12.49 -19.96
C ASP A 197 0.03 -11.38 -20.51
N GLU A 198 -0.46 -10.43 -21.31
CA GLU A 198 0.39 -9.45 -21.98
C GLU A 198 0.23 -7.99 -21.52
N ASP A 199 -0.68 -7.69 -20.61
CA ASP A 199 -0.88 -6.30 -20.18
C ASP A 199 -0.17 -5.99 -18.85
N ASP A 200 1.03 -5.48 -19.00
CA ASP A 200 1.84 -4.76 -18.03
C ASP A 200 0.99 -3.80 -17.18
N PHE A 201 1.16 -3.88 -15.86
CA PHE A 201 0.56 -2.96 -14.88
C PHE A 201 1.05 -1.51 -15.01
N SER A 202 1.89 -1.21 -16.00
CA SER A 202 2.63 0.03 -16.15
C SER A 202 1.86 1.21 -16.76
N GLU A 203 0.71 1.01 -17.41
CA GLU A 203 -0.03 2.11 -18.04
C GLU A 203 -1.33 2.47 -17.31
N LEU A 204 -1.20 3.13 -16.16
CA LEU A 204 -2.27 3.90 -15.52
C LEU A 204 -2.13 5.37 -15.90
N ASP A 205 -2.59 5.72 -17.09
CA ASP A 205 -2.67 7.11 -17.55
C ASP A 205 -3.81 7.89 -16.84
N SER A 206 -3.55 9.14 -16.46
CA SER A 206 -4.27 9.95 -15.46
C SER A 206 -5.36 10.86 -16.01
N SER A 207 -6.12 10.48 -17.04
CA SER A 207 -7.15 11.33 -17.59
C SER A 207 -8.58 10.95 -17.14
N ASP A 208 -9.44 11.95 -17.06
CA ASP A 208 -10.81 12.01 -16.47
C ASP A 208 -11.88 11.02 -17.00
N GLU A 209 -11.50 9.94 -17.62
CA GLU A 209 -12.39 8.87 -18.06
C GLU A 209 -12.66 7.80 -16.99
N SER A 210 -12.73 8.16 -15.71
CA SER A 210 -12.73 7.21 -14.59
C SER A 210 -13.80 6.10 -14.67
N ILE A 211 -15.00 6.41 -15.14
CA ILE A 211 -16.10 5.43 -15.23
C ILE A 211 -15.91 4.47 -16.42
N ALA A 212 -15.56 5.00 -17.60
CA ALA A 212 -15.29 4.18 -18.78
C ALA A 212 -14.05 3.32 -18.60
N ARG A 213 -13.05 3.87 -17.90
CA ARG A 213 -11.80 3.19 -17.53
C ARG A 213 -12.04 2.10 -16.49
N THR A 214 -12.85 2.36 -15.45
CA THR A 214 -13.25 1.38 -14.46
C THR A 214 -14.02 0.22 -15.12
N LYS A 215 -14.88 0.50 -16.08
CA LYS A 215 -15.58 -0.51 -16.88
C LYS A 215 -14.63 -1.32 -17.76
N ARG A 216 -13.70 -0.68 -18.48
CA ARG A 216 -12.67 -1.37 -19.29
C ARG A 216 -11.74 -2.24 -18.44
N ARG A 217 -11.31 -1.75 -17.29
CA ARG A 217 -10.48 -2.51 -16.34
C ARG A 217 -11.25 -3.72 -15.76
N ALA A 218 -12.51 -3.54 -15.42
CA ALA A 218 -13.38 -4.62 -14.98
C ALA A 218 -13.53 -5.70 -16.05
N ILE A 219 -13.68 -5.31 -17.30
CA ILE A 219 -13.79 -6.21 -18.47
C ILE A 219 -12.48 -6.99 -18.70
N LYS A 220 -11.32 -6.38 -18.47
CA LYS A 220 -10.03 -7.03 -18.65
C LYS A 220 -9.61 -7.94 -17.48
N GLN A 221 -10.01 -7.63 -16.25
CA GLN A 221 -9.51 -8.33 -15.06
C GLN A 221 -10.31 -9.56 -14.68
N LEU A 222 -11.55 -9.47 -14.43
CA LEU A 222 -12.44 -10.56 -14.11
C LEU A 222 -13.87 -10.05 -14.11
N CYS A 223 -14.63 -10.48 -15.06
CA CYS A 223 -16.04 -10.17 -15.11
C CYS A 223 -16.86 -11.44 -15.00
N PHE A 224 -17.83 -11.40 -14.13
CA PHE A 224 -18.86 -12.42 -14.07
C PHE A 224 -20.00 -12.06 -15.02
N SER A 225 -20.57 -13.07 -15.65
CA SER A 225 -21.83 -12.94 -16.36
C SER A 225 -22.90 -13.81 -15.69
N LEU A 226 -24.18 -13.51 -15.95
CA LEU A 226 -25.29 -14.29 -15.37
C LEU A 226 -25.38 -15.75 -15.88
N ASN A 227 -24.50 -16.13 -16.80
CA ASN A 227 -24.41 -17.47 -17.33
C ASN A 227 -23.23 -18.27 -16.80
N ASP A 228 -22.33 -17.60 -16.05
CA ASP A 228 -21.17 -18.25 -15.46
C ASP A 228 -21.58 -19.04 -14.22
N GLU A 229 -20.87 -20.12 -13.96
CA GLU A 229 -20.95 -20.84 -12.69
C GLU A 229 -19.96 -20.21 -11.70
N PRO A 230 -20.44 -19.48 -10.65
CA PRO A 230 -19.55 -18.72 -9.77
C PRO A 230 -18.43 -19.56 -9.15
N SER A 231 -18.74 -20.77 -8.68
CA SER A 231 -17.76 -21.64 -8.01
C SER A 231 -16.63 -22.07 -8.93
N LYS A 232 -16.92 -22.34 -10.21
CA LYS A 232 -15.92 -22.71 -11.21
C LYS A 232 -15.02 -21.54 -11.52
N THR A 233 -15.58 -20.38 -11.85
CA THR A 233 -14.82 -19.17 -12.17
C THR A 233 -13.90 -18.77 -11.00
N LEU A 234 -14.41 -18.80 -9.76
CA LEU A 234 -13.61 -18.44 -8.58
C LEU A 234 -12.46 -19.41 -8.32
N SER A 235 -12.62 -20.70 -8.61
CA SER A 235 -11.58 -21.71 -8.37
C SER A 235 -10.36 -21.56 -9.27
N GLU A 236 -10.52 -20.92 -10.43
CA GLU A 236 -9.46 -20.69 -11.42
C GLU A 236 -8.83 -19.28 -11.29
N LEU A 237 -9.32 -18.48 -10.33
CA LEU A 237 -9.04 -17.05 -10.29
C LEU A 237 -7.72 -16.68 -9.64
N VAL A 238 -7.26 -17.42 -8.67
CA VAL A 238 -6.11 -17.06 -7.85
C VAL A 238 -4.95 -18.03 -8.04
N TRP A 239 -3.76 -17.47 -8.00
CA TRP A 239 -2.49 -18.15 -7.99
C TRP A 239 -1.57 -17.55 -6.92
N TYR A 240 -0.45 -18.22 -6.67
CA TYR A 240 0.57 -17.82 -5.71
C TYR A 240 1.92 -17.82 -6.39
N ILE A 241 2.77 -16.85 -6.06
CA ILE A 241 4.15 -16.86 -6.52
C ILE A 241 4.86 -18.05 -5.88
N SER A 242 5.57 -18.84 -6.69
CA SER A 242 6.37 -19.99 -6.25
C SER A 242 7.87 -19.77 -6.40
N GLY A 243 8.32 -18.81 -7.20
CA GLY A 243 9.72 -18.52 -7.44
C GLY A 243 10.00 -17.95 -8.82
N HIS A 244 11.17 -18.27 -9.36
CA HIS A 244 11.60 -17.94 -10.71
C HIS A 244 12.01 -19.19 -11.49
N ASP A 245 11.72 -19.21 -12.79
CA ASP A 245 12.33 -20.10 -13.77
C ASP A 245 13.07 -19.21 -14.80
N GLY A 246 14.39 -19.12 -14.62
CA GLY A 246 15.19 -18.14 -15.35
C GLY A 246 14.81 -16.70 -15.00
N GLU A 247 14.32 -15.93 -15.97
CA GLU A 247 13.85 -14.54 -15.78
C GLU A 247 12.33 -14.44 -15.48
N GLN A 248 11.60 -15.54 -15.61
CA GLN A 248 10.15 -15.54 -15.45
C GLN A 248 9.71 -15.90 -14.04
N VAL A 249 8.74 -15.16 -13.51
CA VAL A 249 8.10 -15.47 -12.23
C VAL A 249 7.22 -16.70 -12.40
N THR A 250 7.43 -17.70 -11.56
CA THR A 250 6.62 -18.92 -11.55
C THR A 250 5.46 -18.81 -10.58
N HIS A 251 4.35 -19.45 -10.95
CA HIS A 251 3.10 -19.38 -10.19
C HIS A 251 2.49 -20.76 -10.02
N GLU A 252 1.89 -21.00 -8.84
CA GLU A 252 1.21 -22.23 -8.49
C GLU A 252 -0.19 -21.97 -7.91
N LEU A 253 -1.02 -23.02 -7.82
CA LEU A 253 -2.37 -22.96 -7.26
C LEU A 253 -2.39 -23.04 -5.73
N ALA A 254 -1.24 -23.21 -5.11
CA ALA A 254 -1.05 -23.20 -3.65
C ALA A 254 0.25 -22.48 -3.29
N PRO A 255 0.31 -21.80 -2.14
CA PRO A 255 1.54 -21.15 -1.67
C PRO A 255 2.60 -22.18 -1.32
N THR A 256 3.87 -21.83 -1.53
CA THR A 256 5.04 -22.65 -1.21
C THR A 256 6.03 -21.86 -0.34
N PRO A 257 6.74 -22.51 0.60
CA PRO A 257 7.82 -21.87 1.35
C PRO A 257 8.98 -21.41 0.45
N ALA A 258 9.21 -22.02 -0.71
CA ALA A 258 10.25 -21.62 -1.66
C ALA A 258 10.06 -20.19 -2.20
N ALA A 259 8.83 -19.66 -2.19
CA ALA A 259 8.54 -18.26 -2.54
C ALA A 259 9.28 -17.25 -1.64
N VAL A 260 9.83 -17.66 -0.49
CA VAL A 260 10.68 -16.82 0.37
C VAL A 260 11.83 -16.20 -0.44
N GLU A 261 12.46 -16.93 -1.35
CA GLU A 261 13.57 -16.40 -2.14
C GLU A 261 13.15 -15.29 -3.09
N PHE A 262 12.00 -15.46 -3.74
CA PHE A 262 11.41 -14.41 -4.56
C PHE A 262 11.15 -13.13 -3.73
N TRP A 263 10.46 -13.26 -2.60
CA TRP A 263 10.10 -12.12 -1.78
C TRP A 263 11.30 -11.40 -1.18
N MET A 264 12.37 -12.12 -0.85
CA MET A 264 13.60 -11.51 -0.35
C MET A 264 14.37 -10.75 -1.45
N ARG A 265 14.38 -11.24 -2.69
CA ARG A 265 15.20 -10.71 -3.78
C ARG A 265 14.48 -9.61 -4.56
N GLU A 266 13.22 -9.89 -4.93
CA GLU A 266 12.46 -9.01 -5.81
C GLU A 266 11.68 -7.93 -5.04
N ILE A 267 11.23 -8.24 -3.83
CA ILE A 267 10.40 -7.34 -3.00
C ILE A 267 11.12 -7.03 -1.68
N TYR A 268 12.44 -6.87 -1.70
CA TYR A 268 13.23 -6.52 -0.50
C TYR A 268 12.72 -5.23 0.17
N GLN A 269 12.17 -4.29 -0.57
CA GLN A 269 11.54 -3.08 -0.08
C GLN A 269 10.35 -3.34 0.85
N ALA A 270 9.78 -4.55 0.81
CA ALA A 270 8.76 -4.96 1.77
C ALA A 270 9.28 -4.94 3.23
N PHE A 271 10.59 -4.88 3.44
CA PHE A 271 11.26 -4.93 4.74
C PHE A 271 12.11 -3.67 5.03
N HIS A 272 11.70 -2.49 4.59
CA HIS A 272 12.53 -1.28 4.68
C HIS A 272 12.12 -0.27 5.75
N ASP A 273 11.11 -0.54 6.57
CA ASP A 273 10.62 0.43 7.56
C ASP A 273 11.70 0.91 8.55
N GLY A 274 12.66 0.07 8.89
CA GLY A 274 13.81 0.47 9.70
C GLY A 274 14.75 1.48 9.02
N VAL A 275 14.76 1.53 7.67
CA VAL A 275 15.48 2.55 6.90
C VAL A 275 14.60 3.77 6.73
N LEU A 276 13.31 3.59 6.46
CA LEU A 276 12.35 4.65 6.28
C LEU A 276 12.30 5.59 7.49
N THR A 277 12.33 5.07 8.72
CA THR A 277 12.34 5.89 9.94
C THR A 277 13.51 6.87 10.04
N ARG A 278 14.64 6.59 9.37
CA ARG A 278 15.81 7.49 9.31
C ARG A 278 15.70 8.54 8.21
N MET A 279 14.88 8.27 7.20
CA MET A 279 14.66 9.15 6.06
C MET A 279 13.50 10.12 6.30
N LEU A 280 12.55 9.73 7.15
CA LEU A 280 11.42 10.57 7.51
C LEU A 280 11.87 11.73 8.41
N VAL A 281 11.42 12.91 8.06
CA VAL A 281 11.82 14.14 8.69
C VAL A 281 10.79 14.57 9.73
N ARG A 282 11.27 15.16 10.83
CA ARG A 282 10.43 15.73 11.90
C ARG A 282 9.54 14.74 12.62
N LEU A 283 9.98 13.52 12.79
CA LEU A 283 9.30 12.59 13.68
C LEU A 283 9.63 12.93 15.12
N ASP A 284 8.72 13.62 15.80
CA ASP A 284 8.83 13.92 17.22
C ASP A 284 8.47 12.69 18.08
N GLU A 285 7.49 11.90 17.58
CA GLU A 285 7.01 10.71 18.28
C GLU A 285 6.68 9.59 17.30
N ILE A 286 7.18 8.39 17.56
CA ILE A 286 6.79 7.15 16.86
C ILE A 286 6.06 6.25 17.85
N HIS A 287 4.82 5.90 17.52
CA HIS A 287 4.01 4.95 18.25
C HIS A 287 4.05 3.59 17.56
N THR A 288 4.74 2.61 18.16
CA THR A 288 4.86 1.28 17.55
C THR A 288 3.69 0.40 17.96
N LEU A 289 3.03 -0.19 16.95
CA LEU A 289 1.98 -1.19 17.08
C LEU A 289 2.37 -2.45 16.33
N GLN A 290 1.80 -3.57 16.75
CA GLN A 290 2.01 -4.84 16.04
C GLN A 290 0.79 -5.17 15.17
N THR A 291 1.00 -5.89 14.07
CA THR A 291 -0.11 -6.34 13.20
C THR A 291 -1.20 -7.07 13.99
N LYS A 292 -0.84 -7.82 15.03
CA LYS A 292 -1.82 -8.52 15.89
C LYS A 292 -2.77 -7.58 16.63
N ASP A 293 -2.37 -6.32 16.83
CA ASP A 293 -3.19 -5.30 17.49
C ASP A 293 -4.36 -4.84 16.60
N PHE A 294 -4.30 -5.14 15.30
CA PHE A 294 -5.35 -4.88 14.32
C PHE A 294 -6.13 -6.14 13.91
N LEU A 295 -6.11 -7.19 14.75
CA LEU A 295 -6.81 -8.45 14.48
C LEU A 295 -7.87 -8.75 15.54
N GLY A 296 -9.06 -9.12 15.10
CA GLY A 296 -10.18 -9.52 15.97
C GLY A 296 -10.53 -8.46 17.03
N GLN A 297 -10.76 -8.87 18.27
CA GLN A 297 -11.13 -7.94 19.36
C GLN A 297 -10.04 -6.88 19.63
N ASN A 298 -8.77 -7.18 19.37
CA ASN A 298 -7.69 -6.22 19.56
C ASN A 298 -7.83 -5.02 18.63
N ALA A 299 -8.31 -5.22 17.39
CA ALA A 299 -8.50 -4.14 16.43
C ALA A 299 -9.47 -3.07 16.97
N LEU A 300 -10.58 -3.49 17.56
CA LEU A 300 -11.54 -2.58 18.17
C LEU A 300 -10.92 -1.76 19.30
N ASN A 301 -10.18 -2.42 20.20
CA ASN A 301 -9.51 -1.77 21.33
C ASN A 301 -8.41 -0.80 20.85
N THR A 302 -7.63 -1.22 19.87
CA THR A 302 -6.59 -0.39 19.26
C THR A 302 -7.18 0.84 18.61
N MET A 303 -8.27 0.70 17.84
CA MET A 303 -8.91 1.84 17.20
C MET A 303 -9.51 2.83 18.19
N ARG A 304 -10.07 2.37 19.32
CA ARG A 304 -10.50 3.25 20.42
C ARG A 304 -9.32 4.02 21.02
N ALA A 305 -8.21 3.34 21.30
CA ALA A 305 -7.00 3.98 21.84
C ALA A 305 -6.42 5.02 20.86
N LEU A 306 -6.38 4.70 19.57
CA LEU A 306 -5.92 5.63 18.53
C LEU A 306 -6.87 6.81 18.35
N ALA A 307 -8.18 6.60 18.42
CA ALA A 307 -9.17 7.66 18.39
C ALA A 307 -8.98 8.65 19.54
N ALA A 308 -8.78 8.15 20.77
CA ALA A 308 -8.49 8.99 21.92
C ALA A 308 -7.16 9.74 21.77
N LYS A 309 -6.11 9.11 21.21
CA LYS A 309 -4.79 9.72 21.02
C LYS A 309 -4.78 10.78 19.93
N PHE A 310 -5.39 10.50 18.77
CA PHE A 310 -5.29 11.35 17.58
C PHE A 310 -6.53 12.21 17.32
N GLY A 311 -7.64 12.00 18.05
CA GLY A 311 -8.83 12.85 18.02
C GLY A 311 -9.74 12.63 16.81
N PHE A 312 -9.79 11.43 16.23
CA PHE A 312 -10.83 11.00 15.31
C PHE A 312 -11.98 10.30 16.05
N ASP A 313 -13.05 9.88 15.36
CA ASP A 313 -14.19 9.26 16.02
C ASP A 313 -13.86 7.85 16.51
N GLU A 314 -14.43 7.48 17.64
CA GLU A 314 -14.40 6.10 18.09
C GLU A 314 -15.26 5.18 17.20
N PRO A 315 -14.93 3.88 17.14
CA PRO A 315 -15.80 2.89 16.50
C PRO A 315 -17.23 2.97 17.01
N LYS A 316 -18.21 3.06 16.10
CA LYS A 316 -19.63 3.06 16.46
C LYS A 316 -20.09 1.68 16.91
N SER A 317 -20.98 1.61 17.91
CA SER A 317 -21.44 0.36 18.48
C SER A 317 -22.04 -0.61 17.45
N GLU A 318 -22.82 -0.10 16.51
CA GLU A 318 -23.42 -0.89 15.42
C GLU A 318 -22.41 -1.43 14.41
N GLN A 319 -21.17 -0.91 14.41
CA GLN A 319 -20.08 -1.28 13.50
C GLN A 319 -18.96 -2.08 14.19
N GLU A 320 -19.05 -2.33 15.49
CA GLU A 320 -17.97 -3.01 16.23
C GLU A 320 -17.63 -4.40 15.68
N TRP A 321 -18.61 -5.11 15.13
CA TRP A 321 -18.38 -6.40 14.51
C TRP A 321 -17.43 -6.33 13.30
N LEU A 322 -17.44 -5.21 12.55
CA LEU A 322 -16.55 -5.00 11.39
C LEU A 322 -15.07 -4.99 11.78
N PHE A 323 -14.73 -4.51 12.97
CA PHE A 323 -13.35 -4.50 13.46
C PHE A 323 -12.84 -5.90 13.81
N LYS A 324 -13.75 -6.84 14.05
CA LYS A 324 -13.44 -8.25 14.35
C LYS A 324 -13.28 -9.08 13.08
N GLU A 325 -13.81 -8.59 11.96
CA GLU A 325 -13.72 -9.27 10.66
C GLU A 325 -12.31 -9.18 10.05
N ARG A 326 -11.93 -10.22 9.34
CA ARG A 326 -10.70 -10.20 8.55
C ARG A 326 -10.95 -9.52 7.20
N VAL A 327 -10.66 -8.24 7.12
CA VAL A 327 -10.82 -7.44 5.88
C VAL A 327 -10.13 -8.08 4.67
N SER A 328 -9.07 -8.84 4.89
CA SER A 328 -8.30 -9.50 3.82
C SER A 328 -8.91 -10.79 3.28
N ASP A 329 -9.87 -11.40 3.97
CA ASP A 329 -10.35 -12.74 3.62
C ASP A 329 -10.98 -12.82 2.23
N TYR A 330 -11.67 -11.76 1.81
CA TYR A 330 -12.34 -11.70 0.51
C TYR A 330 -11.64 -10.79 -0.51
N LYS A 331 -10.45 -10.26 -0.17
CA LYS A 331 -9.80 -9.22 -0.98
C LYS A 331 -9.46 -9.65 -2.41
N TYR A 332 -9.26 -10.95 -2.63
CA TYR A 332 -8.94 -11.53 -3.94
C TYR A 332 -10.15 -11.69 -4.85
N PHE A 333 -11.35 -11.71 -4.28
CA PHE A 333 -12.60 -11.93 -4.99
C PHE A 333 -13.47 -10.67 -5.04
N LEU A 334 -13.11 -9.61 -4.31
CA LEU A 334 -13.87 -8.37 -4.25
C LEU A 334 -12.96 -7.15 -4.57
N PRO A 335 -13.47 -6.17 -5.32
CA PRO A 335 -14.80 -6.12 -5.90
C PRO A 335 -14.96 -7.09 -7.07
N ALA A 336 -16.11 -7.77 -7.18
CA ALA A 336 -16.46 -8.66 -8.27
C ALA A 336 -17.42 -7.94 -9.24
N PRO A 337 -16.97 -7.51 -10.42
CA PRO A 337 -17.83 -6.90 -11.42
C PRO A 337 -18.68 -7.96 -12.12
N ILE A 338 -19.97 -7.67 -12.25
CA ILE A 338 -20.95 -8.54 -12.94
C ILE A 338 -21.47 -7.75 -14.15
N MET A 339 -21.18 -8.25 -15.34
CA MET A 339 -21.66 -7.65 -16.58
C MET A 339 -23.07 -8.08 -16.90
N LEU A 340 -23.91 -7.10 -17.14
CA LEU A 340 -25.28 -7.30 -17.61
C LEU A 340 -25.38 -6.82 -19.04
N ASN A 341 -25.73 -7.72 -19.94
CA ASN A 341 -25.99 -7.35 -21.33
C ASN A 341 -27.43 -6.81 -21.47
N PRO A 342 -27.63 -5.54 -21.87
CA PRO A 342 -28.96 -4.93 -22.04
C PRO A 342 -29.83 -5.67 -23.03
N SER A 343 -29.26 -6.24 -24.10
CA SER A 343 -30.00 -7.02 -25.06
C SER A 343 -30.54 -8.32 -24.48
N ALA A 344 -29.82 -8.94 -23.52
CA ALA A 344 -30.31 -10.07 -22.74
C ALA A 344 -31.43 -9.67 -21.78
N LEU A 345 -31.41 -8.42 -21.27
CA LEU A 345 -32.46 -7.84 -20.44
C LEU A 345 -33.75 -7.59 -21.25
N ASN A 346 -33.62 -7.31 -22.53
CA ASN A 346 -34.73 -6.98 -23.43
C ASN A 346 -35.16 -8.11 -24.36
N ALA A 347 -34.44 -9.23 -24.39
CA ALA A 347 -34.72 -10.32 -25.31
C ALA A 347 -36.03 -11.06 -24.97
N LYS A 348 -37.11 -10.69 -25.61
CA LYS A 348 -38.36 -11.45 -25.58
C LYS A 348 -38.30 -12.78 -26.36
N ASN A 349 -37.28 -12.99 -27.20
CA ASN A 349 -37.22 -14.11 -28.15
C ASN A 349 -35.82 -14.76 -28.35
N GLY A 350 -34.95 -14.75 -27.36
CA GLY A 350 -33.73 -15.60 -27.35
C GLY A 350 -32.65 -15.34 -28.42
N LYS A 351 -32.74 -14.28 -29.22
CA LYS A 351 -31.66 -13.87 -30.14
C LYS A 351 -30.84 -12.75 -29.50
N ALA A 352 -29.63 -13.07 -29.08
CA ALA A 352 -28.66 -12.11 -28.62
C ALA A 352 -28.20 -11.22 -29.79
N VAL A 353 -28.48 -9.92 -29.72
CA VAL A 353 -27.82 -8.90 -30.55
C VAL A 353 -26.55 -8.51 -29.79
N MET A 354 -25.40 -8.53 -30.46
CA MET A 354 -24.17 -8.01 -29.87
C MET A 354 -24.40 -6.55 -29.48
N ALA A 355 -24.36 -6.25 -28.18
CA ALA A 355 -24.49 -4.91 -27.68
C ALA A 355 -23.19 -4.14 -27.95
N ASP A 356 -23.32 -2.86 -28.30
CA ASP A 356 -22.19 -1.94 -28.34
C ASP A 356 -21.57 -1.86 -26.93
N GLU A 357 -20.24 -1.80 -26.80
CA GLU A 357 -19.54 -1.69 -25.50
C GLU A 357 -20.11 -0.58 -24.60
N LYS A 358 -20.64 0.48 -25.22
CA LYS A 358 -21.29 1.61 -24.54
C LYS A 358 -22.56 1.24 -23.77
N ASP A 359 -23.18 0.13 -24.09
CA ASP A 359 -24.45 -0.30 -23.49
C ASP A 359 -24.28 -1.32 -22.36
N ILE A 360 -23.04 -1.74 -22.05
CA ILE A 360 -22.79 -2.69 -20.97
C ILE A 360 -23.09 -2.07 -19.61
N MET A 361 -24.00 -2.70 -18.87
CA MET A 361 -24.29 -2.36 -17.48
C MET A 361 -23.43 -3.21 -16.56
N VAL A 362 -22.82 -2.58 -15.56
CA VAL A 362 -21.96 -3.29 -14.58
C VAL A 362 -22.56 -3.15 -13.19
N LEU A 363 -22.75 -4.29 -12.52
CA LEU A 363 -22.96 -4.36 -11.08
C LEU A 363 -21.65 -4.74 -10.40
N TRP A 364 -21.46 -4.24 -9.20
CA TRP A 364 -20.31 -4.55 -8.39
C TRP A 364 -20.78 -5.24 -7.11
N LEU A 365 -20.43 -6.52 -6.93
CA LEU A 365 -20.47 -7.12 -5.61
C LEU A 365 -19.16 -6.71 -4.91
N THR A 366 -19.28 -5.96 -3.81
CA THR A 366 -18.15 -5.44 -3.06
C THR A 366 -18.33 -5.69 -1.56
N SER A 367 -17.47 -5.16 -0.72
CA SER A 367 -17.60 -5.24 0.73
C SER A 367 -17.84 -3.87 1.34
N VAL A 368 -18.34 -3.83 2.57
CA VAL A 368 -18.51 -2.60 3.35
C VAL A 368 -17.21 -1.77 3.44
N PHE A 369 -16.04 -2.41 3.28
CA PHE A 369 -14.73 -1.75 3.33
C PHE A 369 -14.27 -1.16 2.00
N LYS A 370 -14.91 -1.54 0.87
CA LYS A 370 -14.51 -1.16 -0.49
C LYS A 370 -15.62 -0.44 -1.26
N SER A 371 -16.59 0.12 -0.53
CA SER A 371 -17.65 0.92 -1.13
C SER A 371 -17.09 2.14 -1.85
N ASP A 372 -17.64 2.45 -3.02
CA ASP A 372 -17.28 3.60 -3.85
C ASP A 372 -18.40 4.64 -3.78
N GLU A 373 -18.11 5.81 -3.19
CA GLU A 373 -19.09 6.89 -3.04
C GLU A 373 -19.66 7.42 -4.39
N ALA A 374 -18.94 7.19 -5.49
CA ALA A 374 -19.43 7.55 -6.82
C ALA A 374 -20.53 6.61 -7.34
N ARG A 375 -20.71 5.44 -6.70
CA ARG A 375 -21.70 4.44 -7.06
C ARG A 375 -22.89 4.50 -6.14
N LYS A 376 -24.04 4.07 -6.66
CA LYS A 376 -25.26 3.93 -5.89
C LYS A 376 -25.30 2.57 -5.21
N ASP A 377 -25.36 2.55 -3.88
CA ASP A 377 -25.63 1.35 -3.09
C ASP A 377 -27.09 0.91 -3.26
N ILE A 378 -27.28 -0.30 -3.73
CA ILE A 378 -28.58 -0.95 -3.92
C ILE A 378 -28.72 -2.23 -3.10
N THR A 379 -27.83 -2.47 -2.14
CA THR A 379 -27.74 -3.69 -1.32
C THR A 379 -29.05 -4.07 -0.65
N LYS A 380 -29.85 -3.08 -0.22
CA LYS A 380 -31.17 -3.31 0.43
C LYS A 380 -32.17 -4.14 -0.41
N HIS A 381 -31.93 -4.26 -1.70
CA HIS A 381 -32.77 -5.05 -2.60
C HIS A 381 -32.34 -6.52 -2.73
N PHE A 382 -31.24 -6.88 -2.05
CA PHE A 382 -30.61 -8.21 -2.11
C PHE A 382 -30.57 -8.82 -0.70
N ASP A 383 -30.81 -10.14 -0.64
CA ASP A 383 -30.68 -10.92 0.61
C ASP A 383 -29.23 -11.45 0.70
N LEU A 384 -28.34 -10.65 1.30
CA LEU A 384 -26.90 -10.91 1.40
C LEU A 384 -26.43 -10.81 2.86
N PRO A 385 -25.35 -11.54 3.21
CA PRO A 385 -24.65 -11.30 4.46
C PRO A 385 -24.24 -9.83 4.60
N GLU A 386 -24.31 -9.30 5.82
CA GLU A 386 -24.12 -7.87 6.13
C GLU A 386 -22.78 -7.30 5.64
N PHE A 387 -21.77 -8.16 5.47
CA PHE A 387 -20.46 -7.79 4.96
C PHE A 387 -20.47 -7.32 3.50
N PHE A 388 -21.38 -7.82 2.66
CA PHE A 388 -21.42 -7.51 1.23
C PHE A 388 -22.21 -6.24 0.91
N ARG A 389 -21.82 -5.60 -0.20
CA ARG A 389 -22.54 -4.48 -0.82
C ARG A 389 -22.73 -4.74 -2.30
N VAL A 390 -23.85 -4.26 -2.84
CA VAL A 390 -24.12 -4.26 -4.28
C VAL A 390 -24.21 -2.81 -4.74
N GLU A 391 -23.34 -2.44 -5.64
CA GLU A 391 -23.20 -1.09 -6.13
C GLU A 391 -23.27 -1.03 -7.64
N THR A 392 -23.76 0.08 -8.20
CA THR A 392 -23.79 0.33 -9.64
C THR A 392 -24.02 1.83 -9.91
N ASP A 393 -23.97 2.24 -11.17
CA ASP A 393 -24.39 3.58 -11.54
C ASP A 393 -25.92 3.77 -11.38
N PRO A 394 -26.40 5.00 -11.16
CA PRO A 394 -27.83 5.27 -10.91
C PRO A 394 -28.76 4.83 -12.04
N ALA A 395 -28.32 4.92 -13.31
CA ALA A 395 -29.13 4.55 -14.47
C ALA A 395 -29.31 3.03 -14.58
N THR A 396 -28.22 2.29 -14.38
CA THR A 396 -28.21 0.82 -14.29
C THR A 396 -29.09 0.36 -13.11
N ALA A 397 -28.99 0.99 -11.94
CA ALA A 397 -29.82 0.67 -10.79
C ALA A 397 -31.32 0.73 -11.11
N TYR A 398 -31.78 1.82 -11.75
CA TYR A 398 -33.18 1.97 -12.13
C TYR A 398 -33.62 0.90 -13.14
N LYS A 399 -32.86 0.74 -14.23
CA LYS A 399 -33.16 -0.26 -15.28
C LYS A 399 -33.24 -1.67 -14.72
N LEU A 400 -32.28 -2.05 -13.85
CA LEU A 400 -32.25 -3.37 -13.25
C LEU A 400 -33.46 -3.64 -12.37
N LEU A 401 -33.73 -2.73 -11.42
CA LEU A 401 -34.76 -2.96 -10.39
C LEU A 401 -36.18 -2.96 -10.97
N THR A 402 -36.37 -2.35 -12.14
CA THR A 402 -37.67 -2.34 -12.86
C THR A 402 -37.77 -3.44 -13.93
N SER A 403 -36.69 -4.19 -14.19
CA SER A 403 -36.66 -5.23 -15.23
C SER A 403 -37.19 -6.58 -14.73
N HIS A 404 -37.64 -7.41 -15.68
CA HIS A 404 -38.00 -8.80 -15.40
C HIS A 404 -36.78 -9.66 -14.99
N MET A 405 -35.56 -9.20 -15.25
CA MET A 405 -34.31 -9.88 -14.88
C MET A 405 -33.93 -9.69 -13.40
N ALA A 406 -34.58 -8.78 -12.68
CA ALA A 406 -34.22 -8.45 -11.29
C ALA A 406 -34.12 -9.70 -10.39
N SER A 407 -35.08 -10.64 -10.52
CA SER A 407 -35.08 -11.88 -9.74
C SER A 407 -33.91 -12.79 -10.09
N LYS A 408 -33.56 -12.94 -11.39
CA LYS A 408 -32.42 -13.73 -11.83
C LYS A 408 -31.10 -13.15 -11.33
N VAL A 409 -30.95 -11.82 -11.41
CA VAL A 409 -29.75 -11.11 -10.92
C VAL A 409 -29.62 -11.26 -9.40
N LYS A 410 -30.72 -11.12 -8.65
CA LYS A 410 -30.73 -11.32 -7.20
C LYS A 410 -30.24 -12.72 -6.81
N LEU A 411 -30.77 -13.76 -7.47
CA LEU A 411 -30.34 -15.12 -7.21
C LEU A 411 -28.86 -15.31 -7.54
N TYR A 412 -28.42 -14.86 -8.71
CA TYR A 412 -27.02 -14.96 -9.12
C TYR A 412 -26.06 -14.27 -8.14
N ILE A 413 -26.36 -13.06 -7.67
CA ILE A 413 -25.54 -12.33 -6.70
C ILE A 413 -25.47 -13.06 -5.36
N LYS A 414 -26.59 -13.66 -4.92
CA LYS A 414 -26.63 -14.49 -3.71
C LYS A 414 -25.73 -15.72 -3.84
N ASP A 415 -25.80 -16.41 -4.98
CA ASP A 415 -24.97 -17.59 -5.27
C ASP A 415 -23.49 -17.20 -5.40
N LEU A 416 -23.17 -16.06 -6.03
CA LEU A 416 -21.81 -15.55 -6.12
C LEU A 416 -21.24 -15.19 -4.74
N ALA A 417 -22.01 -14.52 -3.88
CA ALA A 417 -21.57 -14.19 -2.52
C ALA A 417 -21.29 -15.46 -1.71
N ALA A 418 -22.16 -16.47 -1.79
CA ALA A 418 -21.97 -17.76 -1.13
C ALA A 418 -20.72 -18.48 -1.67
N ALA A 419 -20.51 -18.48 -2.99
CA ALA A 419 -19.35 -19.07 -3.63
C ALA A 419 -18.04 -18.37 -3.23
N ILE A 420 -18.04 -17.03 -3.10
CA ILE A 420 -16.89 -16.25 -2.61
C ILE A 420 -16.54 -16.65 -1.17
N ILE A 421 -17.53 -16.79 -0.29
CA ILE A 421 -17.30 -17.20 1.10
C ILE A 421 -16.66 -18.59 1.12
N GLU A 422 -17.21 -19.53 0.35
CA GLU A 422 -16.72 -20.90 0.34
C GLU A 422 -15.32 -21.01 -0.29
N GLN A 423 -15.07 -20.32 -1.39
CA GLN A 423 -13.74 -20.30 -2.02
C GLN A 423 -12.69 -19.65 -1.11
N SER A 424 -13.06 -18.58 -0.41
CA SER A 424 -12.14 -17.94 0.58
C SER A 424 -11.75 -18.90 1.71
N LYS A 425 -12.66 -19.76 2.14
CA LYS A 425 -12.34 -20.81 3.13
C LYS A 425 -11.38 -21.85 2.54
N LYS A 426 -11.63 -22.31 1.30
CA LYS A 426 -10.74 -23.24 0.60
C LYS A 426 -9.35 -22.67 0.42
N GLU A 427 -9.22 -21.41 0.00
CA GLU A 427 -7.91 -20.78 -0.15
C GLU A 427 -7.16 -20.70 1.19
N ARG A 428 -7.85 -20.41 2.30
CA ARG A 428 -7.22 -20.42 3.63
C ARG A 428 -6.64 -21.77 4.04
N THR A 429 -7.26 -22.88 3.63
CA THR A 429 -6.73 -24.21 3.98
C THR A 429 -5.43 -24.55 3.27
N LYS A 430 -5.09 -23.82 2.19
CA LYS A 430 -3.82 -23.97 1.46
C LYS A 430 -2.67 -23.21 2.10
N HIS A 431 -2.96 -22.25 3.00
CA HIS A 431 -1.94 -21.36 3.53
C HIS A 431 -0.88 -22.13 4.32
N ILE A 432 0.39 -21.83 4.02
CA ILE A 432 1.53 -22.31 4.80
C ILE A 432 1.61 -21.58 6.14
N SER A 433 2.24 -22.23 7.13
CA SER A 433 2.43 -21.73 8.49
C SER A 433 3.80 -21.09 8.69
N GLU A 434 4.02 -20.45 9.84
CA GLU A 434 5.33 -20.00 10.28
C GLU A 434 6.31 -21.16 10.44
N THR A 435 5.82 -22.31 10.87
CA THR A 435 6.64 -23.53 10.99
C THR A 435 7.17 -23.98 9.64
N ASP A 436 6.36 -23.95 8.57
CA ASP A 436 6.79 -24.31 7.22
C ASP A 436 7.92 -23.38 6.73
N ILE A 437 7.87 -22.10 7.05
CA ILE A 437 8.94 -21.14 6.74
C ILE A 437 10.22 -21.45 7.54
N LEU A 438 10.09 -21.76 8.82
CA LEU A 438 11.25 -22.13 9.66
C LEU A 438 11.90 -23.44 9.20
N GLU A 439 11.11 -24.44 8.81
CA GLU A 439 11.63 -25.70 8.23
C GLU A 439 12.35 -25.44 6.91
N TYR A 440 11.80 -24.56 6.06
CA TYR A 440 12.47 -24.14 4.84
C TYR A 440 13.86 -23.56 5.14
N PHE A 441 13.97 -22.63 6.10
CA PHE A 441 15.27 -22.06 6.49
C PHE A 441 16.21 -23.09 7.13
N ARG A 442 15.72 -24.14 7.80
CA ARG A 442 16.56 -25.24 8.29
C ARG A 442 17.23 -26.02 7.15
N GLY A 443 16.53 -26.17 6.02
CA GLY A 443 17.03 -26.86 4.83
C GLY A 443 17.83 -25.97 3.87
N HIS A 444 17.74 -24.63 3.98
CA HIS A 444 18.30 -23.67 3.02
C HIS A 444 19.11 -22.59 3.75
N GLU A 445 20.35 -22.96 4.13
CA GLU A 445 21.21 -22.12 4.96
C GLU A 445 21.56 -20.77 4.34
N ASP A 446 21.82 -20.73 3.01
CA ASP A 446 22.13 -19.47 2.33
C ASP A 446 20.93 -18.51 2.29
N SER A 447 19.73 -19.04 2.12
CA SER A 447 18.50 -18.25 2.20
C SER A 447 18.28 -17.70 3.61
N ALA A 448 18.58 -18.47 4.65
CA ALA A 448 18.53 -18.02 6.05
C ALA A 448 19.53 -16.89 6.31
N GLU A 449 20.76 -17.00 5.82
CA GLU A 449 21.79 -15.96 5.95
C GLU A 449 21.43 -14.68 5.19
N MET A 450 20.86 -14.80 3.98
CA MET A 450 20.38 -13.63 3.22
C MET A 450 19.24 -12.93 3.95
N PHE A 451 18.30 -13.70 4.51
CA PHE A 451 17.18 -13.13 5.28
C PHE A 451 17.65 -12.39 6.52
N ASP A 452 18.62 -12.95 7.28
CA ASP A 452 19.27 -12.25 8.40
C ASP A 452 19.90 -10.93 7.96
N GLY A 453 20.59 -10.95 6.82
CA GLY A 453 21.19 -9.75 6.22
C GLY A 453 20.18 -8.66 5.90
N LEU A 454 19.00 -9.02 5.37
CA LEU A 454 17.89 -8.12 5.13
C LEU A 454 17.33 -7.56 6.45
N LEU A 455 17.10 -8.43 7.43
CA LEU A 455 16.56 -8.06 8.73
C LEU A 455 17.50 -7.19 9.58
N PHE A 456 18.79 -7.20 9.30
CA PHE A 456 19.76 -6.38 10.00
C PHE A 456 19.41 -4.88 9.93
N GLN A 457 19.05 -4.40 8.74
CA GLN A 457 18.61 -3.01 8.55
C GLN A 457 17.14 -2.80 8.93
N HIS A 458 16.27 -3.74 8.56
CA HIS A 458 14.85 -3.68 8.83
C HIS A 458 14.54 -3.55 10.33
N LEU A 459 15.15 -4.36 11.17
CA LEU A 459 14.91 -4.39 12.62
C LEU A 459 15.81 -3.43 13.42
N ARG A 460 16.63 -2.60 12.75
CA ARG A 460 17.60 -1.74 13.43
C ARG A 460 16.94 -0.84 14.46
N ARG A 461 15.89 -0.12 14.08
CA ARG A 461 15.17 0.78 14.99
C ARG A 461 14.60 0.05 16.21
N LEU A 462 13.95 -1.11 16.00
CA LEU A 462 13.41 -1.90 17.11
C LEU A 462 14.51 -2.39 18.05
N ARG A 463 15.65 -2.79 17.50
CA ARG A 463 16.80 -3.24 18.29
C ARG A 463 17.39 -2.13 19.15
N GLU A 464 17.50 -0.91 18.59
CA GLU A 464 18.09 0.24 19.24
C GLU A 464 17.13 0.94 20.22
N SER A 465 15.85 1.07 19.85
CA SER A 465 14.91 1.93 20.59
C SER A 465 13.80 1.16 21.31
N GLU A 466 13.42 -0.02 20.84
CA GLU A 466 12.27 -0.79 21.36
C GLU A 466 12.56 -2.29 21.47
N PRO A 467 13.64 -2.71 22.18
CA PRO A 467 14.06 -4.12 22.24
C PRO A 467 12.97 -5.06 22.76
N LYS A 468 12.10 -4.59 23.65
CA LYS A 468 10.97 -5.39 24.16
C LYS A 468 9.97 -5.80 23.09
N VAL A 469 9.76 -4.97 22.05
CA VAL A 469 8.92 -5.34 20.90
C VAL A 469 9.57 -6.49 20.14
N LEU A 470 10.87 -6.38 19.86
CA LEU A 470 11.64 -7.42 19.19
C LEU A 470 11.67 -8.73 19.99
N GLU A 471 11.82 -8.62 21.31
CA GLU A 471 11.75 -9.77 22.22
C GLU A 471 10.39 -10.46 22.23
N SER A 472 9.33 -9.79 21.82
CA SER A 472 8.00 -10.39 21.71
C SER A 472 7.79 -11.24 20.46
N PHE A 473 8.73 -11.22 19.50
CA PHE A 473 8.66 -11.95 18.25
C PHE A 473 9.13 -13.40 18.42
N GLY A 474 8.20 -14.31 18.69
CA GLY A 474 8.51 -15.70 19.02
C GLY A 474 9.17 -16.48 17.88
N PHE A 475 8.64 -16.37 16.67
CA PHE A 475 9.18 -17.08 15.50
C PHE A 475 10.52 -16.50 15.03
N TYR A 476 10.74 -15.20 15.18
CA TYR A 476 12.05 -14.61 14.91
C TYR A 476 13.13 -15.12 15.88
N LYS A 477 12.79 -15.31 17.15
CA LYS A 477 13.72 -15.94 18.10
C LYS A 477 14.10 -17.36 17.69
N GLU A 478 13.12 -18.17 17.26
CA GLU A 478 13.37 -19.53 16.76
C GLU A 478 14.25 -19.50 15.50
N PHE A 479 13.99 -18.58 14.57
CA PHE A 479 14.85 -18.37 13.40
C PHE A 479 16.29 -18.05 13.80
N CYS A 480 16.51 -17.16 14.77
CA CYS A 480 17.85 -16.85 15.27
C CYS A 480 18.55 -18.09 15.87
N GLN A 481 17.83 -19.00 16.54
CA GLN A 481 18.37 -20.24 17.05
C GLN A 481 18.78 -21.20 15.91
N ILE A 482 17.95 -21.34 14.88
CA ILE A 482 18.25 -22.11 13.68
C ILE A 482 19.55 -21.61 13.04
N LEU A 483 19.63 -20.32 12.79
CA LEU A 483 20.77 -19.67 12.17
C LEU A 483 22.06 -19.83 13.01
N GLY A 484 21.96 -19.66 14.34
CA GLY A 484 23.06 -19.88 15.26
C GLY A 484 23.59 -21.32 15.20
N THR A 485 22.70 -22.33 15.13
CA THR A 485 23.06 -23.73 15.00
C THR A 485 23.75 -24.04 13.66
N GLN A 486 23.24 -23.45 12.55
CA GLN A 486 23.83 -23.61 11.22
C GLN A 486 25.24 -23.01 11.16
N ARG A 487 25.42 -21.80 11.72
CA ARG A 487 26.74 -21.13 11.81
C ARG A 487 27.76 -21.94 12.62
N GLN A 488 27.34 -22.48 13.75
CA GLN A 488 28.22 -23.36 14.56
C GLN A 488 28.68 -24.61 13.80
N LYS A 489 27.79 -25.27 13.07
CA LYS A 489 28.11 -26.45 12.27
C LYS A 489 29.12 -26.18 11.16
N ARG A 490 29.05 -25.00 10.53
CA ARG A 490 29.96 -24.60 9.43
C ARG A 490 31.28 -24.02 9.90
N GLY A 491 31.45 -23.77 11.19
CA GLY A 491 32.56 -22.97 11.71
C GLY A 491 32.40 -21.51 11.31
N ASP A 492 31.67 -20.74 12.13
CA ASP A 492 31.32 -19.34 11.86
C ASP A 492 32.58 -18.46 11.65
N ASP A 493 32.84 -18.05 10.41
CA ASP A 493 33.94 -17.16 10.06
C ASP A 493 33.62 -15.67 10.32
N GLY A 494 32.42 -15.38 10.83
CA GLY A 494 31.94 -14.06 11.08
C GLY A 494 31.47 -13.29 9.82
N SER A 495 31.53 -13.92 8.64
CA SER A 495 30.99 -13.31 7.41
C SER A 495 29.46 -13.21 7.47
N ARG A 496 28.91 -12.16 6.88
CA ARG A 496 27.45 -11.93 6.86
C ARG A 496 27.01 -11.34 5.52
N TYR A 497 25.81 -11.70 5.08
CA TYR A 497 25.17 -11.03 3.95
C TYR A 497 24.65 -9.66 4.37
N ARG A 498 24.68 -8.71 3.42
CA ARG A 498 24.05 -7.40 3.55
C ARG A 498 23.41 -7.03 2.23
N LEU A 499 22.31 -6.32 2.31
CA LEU A 499 21.69 -5.69 1.13
C LEU A 499 22.47 -4.43 0.76
N VAL A 500 23.06 -4.40 -0.40
CA VAL A 500 23.89 -3.29 -0.89
C VAL A 500 23.36 -2.78 -2.22
N ARG A 501 23.56 -1.49 -2.46
CA ARG A 501 23.20 -0.85 -3.73
C ARG A 501 24.25 -1.21 -4.79
N LYS A 502 23.81 -1.61 -5.98
CA LYS A 502 24.68 -1.88 -7.13
C LYS A 502 24.98 -0.58 -7.87
N GLY A 503 26.21 -0.04 -7.72
CA GLY A 503 26.75 1.07 -8.51
C GLY A 503 25.77 2.20 -8.80
N ASP A 504 25.74 2.70 -10.02
CA ASP A 504 24.79 3.71 -10.52
C ASP A 504 23.41 3.10 -10.87
N ASP A 505 23.34 1.78 -10.95
CA ASP A 505 22.09 1.07 -11.14
C ASP A 505 21.29 1.11 -9.84
N LYS A 506 20.03 1.51 -9.91
CA LYS A 506 19.14 1.70 -8.73
C LYS A 506 18.73 0.38 -8.08
N SER A 507 19.38 -0.72 -8.44
CA SER A 507 19.11 -2.06 -7.94
C SER A 507 19.91 -2.37 -6.68
N TYR A 508 19.33 -3.21 -5.82
CA TYR A 508 20.02 -3.75 -4.64
C TYR A 508 20.35 -5.22 -4.87
N ALA A 509 21.41 -5.68 -4.24
CA ALA A 509 21.79 -7.07 -4.23
C ALA A 509 22.32 -7.49 -2.86
N PHE A 510 22.21 -8.78 -2.56
CA PHE A 510 22.89 -9.34 -1.40
C PHE A 510 24.38 -9.52 -1.71
N ALA A 511 25.23 -8.96 -0.86
CA ALA A 511 26.67 -9.16 -0.88
C ALA A 511 27.13 -9.75 0.45
N LYS A 512 28.04 -10.71 0.40
CA LYS A 512 28.66 -11.30 1.57
C LYS A 512 29.89 -10.49 1.98
N PHE A 513 29.95 -10.06 3.24
CA PHE A 513 31.03 -9.29 3.81
C PHE A 513 31.79 -10.11 4.84
N SER A 514 33.12 -10.03 4.86
CA SER A 514 33.93 -10.60 5.92
C SER A 514 33.72 -9.89 7.25
N LYS A 515 34.19 -10.48 8.34
CA LYS A 515 34.13 -9.89 9.67
C LYS A 515 34.83 -8.52 9.73
N GLU A 516 35.98 -8.40 9.07
CA GLU A 516 36.75 -7.15 9.02
C GLU A 516 35.97 -6.06 8.26
N GLN A 517 35.34 -6.41 7.13
CA GLN A 517 34.52 -5.48 6.35
C GLN A 517 33.28 -5.02 7.12
N LEU A 518 32.69 -5.90 7.95
CA LEU A 518 31.52 -5.55 8.76
C LEU A 518 31.86 -4.59 9.90
N GLY A 519 33.11 -4.57 10.37
CA GLY A 519 33.59 -3.62 11.37
C GLY A 519 33.72 -2.18 10.85
N MET A 520 33.57 -1.98 9.53
CA MET A 520 33.57 -0.67 8.89
C MET A 520 32.16 -0.06 8.70
N PHE A 521 31.12 -0.79 9.03
CA PHE A 521 29.71 -0.38 8.97
C PHE A 521 29.17 -0.12 10.37
#